data_c5163b417336d6df274286fd6707557d
#
_entry.id   c5163b417336d6df274286fd6707557d
#
_cell.length_a   1.000
_cell.length_b   1.000
_cell.length_c   1.000
_cell.angle_alpha   90.00
_cell.angle_beta   90.00
_cell.angle_gamma   90.00
#
_symmetry.space_group_name_H-M   'P 1'
#
loop_
_entity.id
_entity.type
_entity.pdbx_description
1 polymer ?
#
loop_
_entity_poly.entity_id
_entity_poly.type
_entity_poly.pdbx_seq_one_letter_code
_entity_poly.pdbx_strand_id
1 'polypeptide(L)'
;MVMIVQPEPSTLAHYAVTAGNIPPIATQIYEGLVTYDWDQNPQPNLATSWEIAPDGKSITFKLREGVVFHNGKPFTSADVQFSFMEILKKYHPFAPLLLAELTGVDTPDEKTAVLLLANPAPYLMKALAGRDLPIMCKSVFEGTQILQNPSANKPIGTGPFKFGQWDRGQFVRLDRNDKYWKPGLPYLDHIIARFIPDAATRSAALETGEAHFAGYSAVNYADLARMKTNPLLDTTMKGYEMTPALSVLELNAKHPPLDKKEVRQAIAYAIDRKVILRDVMYGYGKPATGPLSSLFKTVGFYTDDVRNYDVPDRLEIANKLLDGAGLPRGANGMRFGMHLEVNSFGEQWLRQAEYLKQALAIVGIDLTLRSEDTATWLRRVYTDYDYDINEPFLSQGVDPVYGLNKQYLTSQIRKGVTFVNDSFYANPEFDNILNEAMREPDHGKRAVLYKKAQQILAEDCPLVWLIDVQYVSVFNRKLHDHTTGPLGTQQAFERAWLET
;
A
#
# COMPACT_ATOMS: atom_id res chain seq x y z
N MET A 1 17.85 -17.64 5.54
CA MET A 1 17.57 -16.28 6.02
C MET A 1 16.35 -16.29 6.95
N VAL A 2 16.39 -15.55 8.06
CA VAL A 2 15.20 -15.29 8.90
C VAL A 2 14.76 -13.84 8.70
N MET A 3 13.51 -13.63 8.32
CA MET A 3 12.92 -12.29 8.24
C MET A 3 11.76 -12.13 9.22
N ILE A 4 11.55 -10.94 9.74
CA ILE A 4 10.42 -10.61 10.60
C ILE A 4 9.27 -10.11 9.73
N VAL A 5 8.09 -10.69 9.91
CA VAL A 5 6.83 -10.25 9.30
C VAL A 5 5.81 -10.00 10.41
N GLN A 6 5.19 -8.82 10.43
CA GLN A 6 4.27 -8.42 11.48
C GLN A 6 3.11 -7.58 10.89
N PRO A 7 1.86 -7.87 11.33
CA PRO A 7 1.43 -9.05 12.09
C PRO A 7 1.48 -10.34 11.28
N GLU A 8 1.21 -11.50 11.92
CA GLU A 8 0.99 -12.76 11.18
C GLU A 8 -0.14 -12.59 10.16
N PRO A 9 0.02 -13.00 8.90
CA PRO A 9 -1.07 -12.97 7.93
C PRO A 9 -2.16 -13.98 8.29
N SER A 10 -3.42 -13.61 8.07
CA SER A 10 -4.55 -14.52 8.25
C SER A 10 -4.57 -15.63 7.19
N THR A 11 -4.05 -15.33 6.00
CA THR A 11 -3.98 -16.21 4.83
C THR A 11 -2.78 -15.84 3.96
N LEU A 12 -2.38 -16.73 3.05
CA LEU A 12 -1.43 -16.43 1.96
C LEU A 12 -2.13 -16.25 0.60
N ALA A 13 -3.46 -16.19 0.59
CA ALA A 13 -4.28 -15.94 -0.61
C ALA A 13 -4.16 -14.49 -1.09
N HIS A 14 -2.98 -14.12 -1.56
CA HIS A 14 -2.66 -12.76 -2.02
C HIS A 14 -3.58 -12.27 -3.15
N TYR A 15 -4.11 -13.20 -3.94
CA TYR A 15 -5.09 -12.95 -5.00
C TYR A 15 -6.48 -12.50 -4.49
N ALA A 16 -6.77 -12.67 -3.19
CA ALA A 16 -8.08 -12.36 -2.59
C ALA A 16 -8.00 -11.44 -1.37
N VAL A 17 -6.80 -11.24 -0.80
CA VAL A 17 -6.58 -10.40 0.38
C VAL A 17 -5.36 -9.50 0.16
N THR A 18 -5.51 -8.20 0.33
CA THR A 18 -4.47 -7.19 0.05
C THR A 18 -3.82 -6.61 1.31
N ALA A 19 -3.82 -7.35 2.43
CA ALA A 19 -3.14 -6.92 3.65
C ALA A 19 -1.63 -6.86 3.45
N GLY A 20 -0.99 -5.79 3.95
CA GLY A 20 0.42 -5.47 3.69
C GLY A 20 1.45 -6.48 4.22
N ASN A 21 1.05 -7.38 5.14
CA ASN A 21 1.87 -8.46 5.69
C ASN A 21 1.89 -9.74 4.83
N ILE A 22 1.05 -9.84 3.80
CA ILE A 22 1.00 -10.99 2.89
C ILE A 22 2.08 -10.91 1.80
N PRO A 23 2.24 -9.78 1.07
CA PRO A 23 3.20 -9.69 -0.03
C PRO A 23 4.63 -10.10 0.31
N PRO A 24 5.23 -9.77 1.48
CA PRO A 24 6.59 -10.19 1.79
C PRO A 24 6.82 -11.71 1.73
N ILE A 25 5.77 -12.50 1.98
CA ILE A 25 5.80 -13.96 1.87
C ILE A 25 5.33 -14.42 0.50
N ALA A 26 4.22 -13.88 0.02
CA ALA A 26 3.55 -14.35 -1.20
C ALA A 26 4.38 -14.07 -2.47
N THR A 27 5.11 -12.96 -2.54
CA THR A 27 5.95 -12.61 -3.70
C THR A 27 7.22 -13.47 -3.82
N GLN A 28 7.54 -14.27 -2.81
CA GLN A 28 8.58 -15.29 -2.93
C GLN A 28 8.09 -16.52 -3.72
N ILE A 29 6.77 -16.69 -3.80
CA ILE A 29 6.08 -17.86 -4.36
C ILE A 29 5.43 -17.51 -5.70
N TYR A 30 4.72 -16.37 -5.75
CA TYR A 30 4.00 -15.92 -6.93
C TYR A 30 4.80 -14.86 -7.70
N GLU A 31 4.78 -14.99 -9.03
CA GLU A 31 5.33 -13.98 -9.93
C GLU A 31 4.22 -13.35 -10.77
N GLY A 32 4.51 -12.17 -11.33
CA GLY A 32 3.68 -11.49 -12.29
C GLY A 32 4.26 -11.55 -13.71
N LEU A 33 3.57 -10.95 -14.67
CA LEU A 33 4.05 -10.87 -16.05
C LEU A 33 5.33 -10.05 -16.18
N VAL A 34 5.46 -8.99 -15.37
CA VAL A 34 6.62 -8.09 -15.38
C VAL A 34 7.20 -7.91 -13.98
N THR A 35 8.39 -7.35 -13.88
CA THR A 35 9.00 -6.74 -12.71
C THR A 35 9.34 -5.28 -13.01
N TYR A 36 10.08 -4.56 -12.14
CA TYR A 36 10.40 -3.14 -12.37
C TYR A 36 11.86 -2.85 -12.02
N ASP A 37 12.49 -1.95 -12.80
CA ASP A 37 13.76 -1.34 -12.44
C ASP A 37 13.58 -0.19 -11.43
N TRP A 38 14.71 0.42 -11.00
CA TRP A 38 14.70 1.51 -10.03
C TRP A 38 14.00 2.79 -10.54
N ASP A 39 13.90 2.95 -11.86
CA ASP A 39 13.15 4.05 -12.49
C ASP A 39 11.66 3.69 -12.65
N GLN A 40 11.25 2.55 -12.08
CA GLN A 40 9.89 2.01 -12.12
C GLN A 40 9.43 1.65 -13.53
N ASN A 41 10.34 1.42 -14.48
CA ASN A 41 9.99 0.91 -15.80
C ASN A 41 9.74 -0.60 -15.75
N PRO A 42 8.72 -1.11 -16.45
CA PRO A 42 8.47 -2.54 -16.52
C PRO A 42 9.63 -3.27 -17.19
N GLN A 43 10.02 -4.39 -16.58
CA GLN A 43 11.10 -5.28 -17.01
C GLN A 43 10.57 -6.69 -17.25
N PRO A 44 11.16 -7.47 -18.18
CA PRO A 44 10.77 -8.84 -18.43
C PRO A 44 10.79 -9.73 -17.17
N ASN A 45 9.72 -10.53 -16.99
CA ASN A 45 9.65 -11.57 -15.97
C ASN A 45 8.99 -12.83 -16.58
N LEU A 46 7.76 -13.22 -16.22
CA LEU A 46 7.03 -14.30 -16.91
C LEU A 46 6.67 -13.95 -18.36
N ALA A 47 6.52 -12.67 -18.67
CA ALA A 47 6.55 -12.17 -20.05
C ALA A 47 7.98 -11.79 -20.44
N THR A 48 8.39 -12.12 -21.66
CA THR A 48 9.71 -11.75 -22.22
C THR A 48 9.67 -10.42 -22.96
N SER A 49 8.50 -10.07 -23.50
CA SER A 49 8.23 -8.81 -24.18
C SER A 49 6.73 -8.55 -24.22
N TRP A 50 6.35 -7.31 -24.55
CA TRP A 50 4.96 -6.92 -24.75
C TRP A 50 4.85 -5.82 -25.79
N GLU A 51 3.65 -5.69 -26.36
CA GLU A 51 3.29 -4.66 -27.32
C GLU A 51 1.91 -4.11 -26.94
N ILE A 52 1.81 -2.79 -26.85
CA ILE A 52 0.53 -2.09 -26.64
C ILE A 52 0.03 -1.66 -28.01
N ALA A 53 -1.21 -2.02 -28.36
CA ALA A 53 -1.81 -1.62 -29.61
C ALA A 53 -1.89 -0.08 -29.73
N PRO A 54 -1.84 0.50 -30.94
CA PRO A 54 -1.87 1.95 -31.12
C PRO A 54 -3.08 2.67 -30.51
N ASP A 55 -4.21 1.98 -30.42
CA ASP A 55 -5.44 2.49 -29.79
C ASP A 55 -5.47 2.29 -28.27
N GLY A 56 -4.43 1.65 -27.69
CA GLY A 56 -4.30 1.36 -26.27
C GLY A 56 -5.29 0.32 -25.74
N LYS A 57 -6.06 -0.37 -26.61
CA LYS A 57 -7.14 -1.29 -26.20
C LYS A 57 -6.74 -2.75 -26.15
N SER A 58 -5.49 -3.07 -26.43
CA SER A 58 -4.96 -4.38 -26.16
C SER A 58 -3.48 -4.32 -25.80
N ILE A 59 -3.03 -5.32 -25.01
CA ILE A 59 -1.63 -5.53 -24.66
C ILE A 59 -1.30 -6.98 -24.94
N THR A 60 -0.42 -7.22 -25.91
CA THR A 60 0.05 -8.56 -26.28
C THR A 60 1.33 -8.90 -25.53
N PHE A 61 1.34 -9.97 -24.77
CA PHE A 61 2.52 -10.48 -24.04
C PHE A 61 3.06 -11.75 -24.70
N LYS A 62 4.38 -11.80 -24.94
CA LYS A 62 5.10 -13.03 -25.25
C LYS A 62 5.60 -13.65 -23.97
N LEU A 63 5.18 -14.88 -23.69
CA LEU A 63 5.44 -15.56 -22.44
C LEU A 63 6.78 -16.31 -22.49
N ARG A 64 7.38 -16.47 -21.32
CA ARG A 64 8.64 -17.21 -21.15
C ARG A 64 8.42 -18.70 -21.27
N GLU A 65 9.26 -19.33 -22.06
CA GLU A 65 9.26 -20.79 -22.23
C GLU A 65 10.02 -21.50 -21.11
N GLY A 66 9.66 -22.75 -20.84
CA GLY A 66 10.34 -23.61 -19.88
C GLY A 66 10.06 -23.29 -18.40
N VAL A 67 9.19 -22.33 -18.12
CA VAL A 67 8.75 -22.05 -16.75
C VAL A 67 7.79 -23.15 -16.28
N VAL A 68 8.02 -23.64 -15.06
CA VAL A 68 7.14 -24.62 -14.41
C VAL A 68 6.68 -24.12 -13.06
N PHE A 69 5.43 -24.40 -12.70
CA PHE A 69 4.93 -24.18 -11.35
C PHE A 69 5.58 -25.16 -10.34
N HIS A 70 5.50 -24.86 -9.06
CA HIS A 70 6.07 -25.70 -7.98
C HIS A 70 5.54 -27.13 -7.97
N ASN A 71 4.37 -27.39 -8.57
CA ASN A 71 3.80 -28.74 -8.76
C ASN A 71 4.28 -29.43 -10.04
N GLY A 72 5.20 -28.81 -10.79
CA GLY A 72 5.78 -29.33 -12.04
C GLY A 72 4.93 -29.13 -13.29
N LYS A 73 3.76 -28.49 -13.21
CA LYS A 73 2.95 -28.15 -14.38
C LYS A 73 3.59 -27.00 -15.15
N PRO A 74 3.57 -27.01 -16.51
CA PRO A 74 4.08 -25.90 -17.31
C PRO A 74 3.23 -24.65 -17.12
N PHE A 75 3.88 -23.48 -17.16
CA PHE A 75 3.22 -22.19 -17.26
C PHE A 75 2.88 -21.89 -18.73
N THR A 76 1.64 -21.49 -18.99
CA THR A 76 1.11 -21.17 -20.31
C THR A 76 0.20 -19.94 -20.29
N SER A 77 -0.20 -19.48 -21.47
CA SER A 77 -1.20 -18.41 -21.63
C SER A 77 -2.55 -18.73 -21.01
N ALA A 78 -2.91 -20.02 -20.89
CA ALA A 78 -4.14 -20.43 -20.20
C ALA A 78 -4.12 -20.10 -18.70
N ASP A 79 -2.94 -20.11 -18.05
CA ASP A 79 -2.79 -19.69 -16.66
C ASP A 79 -2.96 -18.17 -16.54
N VAL A 80 -2.48 -17.38 -17.50
CA VAL A 80 -2.68 -15.94 -17.55
C VAL A 80 -4.16 -15.63 -17.68
N GLN A 81 -4.86 -16.22 -18.67
CA GLN A 81 -6.29 -16.03 -18.85
C GLN A 81 -7.08 -16.38 -17.58
N PHE A 82 -6.80 -17.55 -17.01
CA PHE A 82 -7.47 -18.02 -15.81
C PHE A 82 -7.21 -17.09 -14.61
N SER A 83 -5.97 -16.66 -14.42
CA SER A 83 -5.60 -15.73 -13.34
C SER A 83 -6.37 -14.43 -13.42
N PHE A 84 -6.40 -13.81 -14.60
CA PHE A 84 -7.07 -12.52 -14.76
C PHE A 84 -8.59 -12.62 -14.73
N MET A 85 -9.18 -13.59 -15.45
CA MET A 85 -10.63 -13.65 -15.67
C MET A 85 -11.39 -14.43 -14.59
N GLU A 86 -10.79 -15.50 -14.07
CA GLU A 86 -11.48 -16.37 -13.12
C GLU A 86 -11.11 -16.09 -11.66
N ILE A 87 -9.89 -15.59 -11.40
CA ILE A 87 -9.44 -15.30 -10.03
C ILE A 87 -9.44 -13.80 -9.76
N LEU A 88 -8.53 -13.05 -10.38
CA LEU A 88 -8.27 -11.66 -9.99
C LEU A 88 -9.49 -10.77 -10.22
N LYS A 89 -10.12 -10.83 -11.40
CA LYS A 89 -11.29 -10.00 -11.72
C LYS A 89 -12.47 -10.26 -10.79
N LYS A 90 -12.59 -11.47 -10.23
CA LYS A 90 -13.72 -11.87 -9.38
C LYS A 90 -13.46 -11.70 -7.88
N TYR A 91 -12.21 -11.89 -7.44
CA TYR A 91 -11.90 -12.01 -6.01
C TYR A 91 -10.90 -10.97 -5.49
N HIS A 92 -10.10 -10.36 -6.38
CA HIS A 92 -9.11 -9.37 -5.91
C HIS A 92 -9.81 -8.08 -5.46
N PRO A 93 -9.57 -7.58 -4.23
CA PRO A 93 -10.31 -6.44 -3.66
C PRO A 93 -10.25 -5.16 -4.49
N PHE A 94 -9.15 -4.95 -5.22
CA PHE A 94 -8.98 -3.78 -6.10
C PHE A 94 -9.29 -4.04 -7.57
N ALA A 95 -9.82 -5.22 -7.92
CA ALA A 95 -10.21 -5.52 -9.29
C ALA A 95 -11.22 -4.53 -9.90
N PRO A 96 -12.23 -4.03 -9.15
CA PRO A 96 -13.15 -3.02 -9.69
C PRO A 96 -12.47 -1.73 -10.13
N LEU A 97 -11.24 -1.49 -9.69
CA LEU A 97 -10.42 -0.33 -10.09
C LEU A 97 -9.34 -0.76 -11.09
N LEU A 98 -8.51 -1.74 -10.73
CA LEU A 98 -7.33 -2.12 -11.55
C LEU A 98 -7.69 -2.85 -12.84
N LEU A 99 -8.74 -3.64 -12.82
CA LEU A 99 -9.20 -4.45 -13.94
C LEU A 99 -10.55 -3.93 -14.49
N ALA A 100 -10.89 -2.66 -14.21
CA ALA A 100 -12.12 -2.04 -14.67
C ALA A 100 -12.24 -2.09 -16.19
N GLU A 101 -11.17 -1.79 -16.90
CA GLU A 101 -11.14 -1.74 -18.35
C GLU A 101 -10.86 -3.11 -19.00
N LEU A 102 -10.49 -4.14 -18.23
CA LEU A 102 -10.22 -5.48 -18.77
C LEU A 102 -11.53 -6.18 -19.17
N THR A 103 -11.70 -6.50 -20.45
CA THR A 103 -12.88 -7.17 -21.00
C THR A 103 -12.66 -8.66 -21.24
N GLY A 104 -11.42 -9.07 -21.53
CA GLY A 104 -11.06 -10.45 -21.82
C GLY A 104 -9.57 -10.66 -21.87
N VAL A 105 -9.17 -11.92 -21.98
CA VAL A 105 -7.80 -12.34 -22.25
C VAL A 105 -7.84 -13.41 -23.33
N ASP A 106 -7.28 -13.12 -24.51
CA ASP A 106 -7.14 -14.09 -25.59
C ASP A 106 -5.83 -14.86 -25.48
N THR A 107 -5.86 -16.11 -25.85
CA THR A 107 -4.72 -17.04 -25.81
C THR A 107 -4.58 -17.73 -27.15
N PRO A 108 -4.06 -17.03 -28.19
CA PRO A 108 -3.96 -17.58 -29.54
C PRO A 108 -3.05 -18.80 -29.61
N ASP A 109 -2.09 -18.91 -28.71
CA ASP A 109 -1.22 -20.05 -28.52
C ASP A 109 -0.74 -20.13 -27.06
N GLU A 110 -0.02 -21.19 -26.68
CA GLU A 110 0.45 -21.38 -25.29
C GLU A 110 1.46 -20.33 -24.80
N LYS A 111 2.06 -19.55 -25.70
CA LYS A 111 3.14 -18.59 -25.42
C LYS A 111 2.72 -17.13 -25.64
N THR A 112 1.46 -16.90 -25.97
CA THR A 112 0.94 -15.55 -26.24
C THR A 112 -0.35 -15.30 -25.46
N ALA A 113 -0.35 -14.26 -24.65
CA ALA A 113 -1.54 -13.78 -23.95
C ALA A 113 -1.84 -12.34 -24.39
N VAL A 114 -3.10 -12.04 -24.73
CA VAL A 114 -3.55 -10.71 -25.15
C VAL A 114 -4.60 -10.21 -24.18
N LEU A 115 -4.26 -9.19 -23.38
CA LEU A 115 -5.23 -8.50 -22.55
C LEU A 115 -6.07 -7.58 -23.42
N LEU A 116 -7.40 -7.73 -23.41
CA LEU A 116 -8.36 -6.93 -24.15
C LEU A 116 -8.98 -5.88 -23.22
N LEU A 117 -8.97 -4.61 -23.62
CA LEU A 117 -9.41 -3.48 -22.81
C LEU A 117 -10.54 -2.74 -23.50
N ALA A 118 -11.54 -2.30 -22.74
CA ALA A 118 -12.61 -1.42 -23.24
C ALA A 118 -12.06 -0.03 -23.61
N ASN A 119 -11.18 0.51 -22.79
CA ASN A 119 -10.46 1.77 -22.98
C ASN A 119 -8.98 1.60 -22.61
N PRO A 120 -8.10 2.52 -23.03
CA PRO A 120 -6.72 2.53 -22.59
C PRO A 120 -6.61 2.52 -21.06
N ALA A 121 -5.66 1.74 -20.51
CA ALA A 121 -5.42 1.62 -19.09
C ALA A 121 -3.90 1.68 -18.79
N PRO A 122 -3.26 2.85 -18.95
CA PRO A 122 -1.79 2.96 -18.85
C PRO A 122 -1.24 2.57 -17.46
N TYR A 123 -2.06 2.71 -16.41
CA TYR A 123 -1.72 2.30 -15.05
C TYR A 123 -1.57 0.77 -14.91
N LEU A 124 -2.19 -0.02 -15.78
CA LEU A 124 -2.19 -1.48 -15.67
C LEU A 124 -0.78 -2.03 -15.78
N MET A 125 0.07 -1.46 -16.66
CA MET A 125 1.47 -1.86 -16.78
C MET A 125 2.29 -1.68 -15.48
N LYS A 126 1.86 -0.83 -14.56
CA LYS A 126 2.48 -0.67 -13.23
C LYS A 126 2.00 -1.70 -12.20
N ALA A 127 0.92 -2.43 -12.48
CA ALA A 127 0.31 -3.40 -11.56
C ALA A 127 0.59 -4.87 -11.91
N LEU A 128 1.31 -5.17 -13.00
CA LEU A 128 1.49 -6.54 -13.51
C LEU A 128 2.60 -7.34 -12.81
N ALA A 129 3.16 -6.85 -11.70
CA ALA A 129 4.05 -7.64 -10.85
C ALA A 129 3.27 -8.61 -9.95
N GLY A 130 3.96 -9.62 -9.42
CA GLY A 130 3.37 -10.60 -8.51
C GLY A 130 2.83 -10.03 -7.20
N ARG A 131 3.22 -8.81 -6.87
CA ARG A 131 2.69 -8.06 -5.73
C ARG A 131 1.21 -7.69 -5.90
N ASP A 132 0.81 -7.26 -7.11
CA ASP A 132 -0.54 -6.73 -7.33
C ASP A 132 -1.41 -7.71 -8.14
N LEU A 133 -0.88 -8.25 -9.22
CA LEU A 133 -1.59 -9.15 -10.13
C LEU A 133 -0.77 -10.43 -10.37
N PRO A 134 -0.73 -11.34 -9.38
CA PRO A 134 0.02 -12.60 -9.47
C PRO A 134 -0.58 -13.55 -10.49
N ILE A 135 0.28 -14.36 -11.14
CA ILE A 135 -0.14 -15.46 -12.01
C ILE A 135 -0.35 -16.72 -11.18
N MET A 136 -1.54 -17.29 -11.29
CA MET A 136 -2.00 -18.46 -10.57
C MET A 136 -1.97 -19.69 -11.44
N CYS A 137 -1.65 -20.84 -10.86
CA CYS A 137 -1.67 -22.12 -11.56
C CYS A 137 -3.12 -22.59 -11.82
N LYS A 138 -3.58 -22.54 -13.07
CA LYS A 138 -4.94 -22.92 -13.45
C LYS A 138 -5.31 -24.32 -12.91
N SER A 139 -4.45 -25.31 -13.07
CA SER A 139 -4.72 -26.70 -12.68
C SER A 139 -4.92 -26.90 -11.16
N VAL A 140 -4.56 -25.91 -10.33
CA VAL A 140 -4.78 -25.94 -8.87
C VAL A 140 -6.17 -25.44 -8.51
N PHE A 141 -6.71 -24.50 -9.27
CA PHE A 141 -7.93 -23.78 -8.91
C PHE A 141 -9.13 -24.16 -9.78
N GLU A 142 -8.91 -24.64 -11.01
CA GLU A 142 -9.99 -24.97 -11.94
C GLU A 142 -10.93 -26.04 -11.34
N GLY A 143 -12.24 -25.76 -11.40
CA GLY A 143 -13.26 -26.65 -10.84
C GLY A 143 -13.38 -26.64 -9.32
N THR A 144 -12.64 -25.77 -8.62
CA THR A 144 -12.69 -25.63 -7.16
C THR A 144 -13.45 -24.37 -6.73
N GLN A 145 -13.76 -24.29 -5.44
CA GLN A 145 -14.21 -23.03 -4.82
C GLN A 145 -12.96 -22.22 -4.44
N ILE A 146 -12.65 -21.18 -5.22
CA ILE A 146 -11.40 -20.42 -5.16
C ILE A 146 -11.01 -20.00 -3.74
N LEU A 147 -11.94 -19.40 -2.98
CA LEU A 147 -11.66 -18.89 -1.63
C LEU A 147 -11.50 -19.99 -0.58
N GLN A 148 -11.95 -21.20 -0.86
CA GLN A 148 -11.85 -22.37 0.03
C GLN A 148 -10.75 -23.33 -0.39
N ASN A 149 -10.05 -23.02 -1.49
CA ASN A 149 -8.98 -23.86 -2.00
C ASN A 149 -7.83 -23.94 -0.97
N PRO A 150 -7.31 -25.15 -0.65
CA PRO A 150 -6.19 -25.31 0.29
C PRO A 150 -4.94 -24.51 -0.08
N SER A 151 -4.74 -24.17 -1.35
CA SER A 151 -3.64 -23.31 -1.81
C SER A 151 -3.71 -21.87 -1.30
N ALA A 152 -4.83 -21.44 -0.72
CA ALA A 152 -4.91 -20.20 0.04
C ALA A 152 -3.87 -20.13 1.18
N ASN A 153 -3.51 -21.28 1.77
CA ASN A 153 -2.53 -21.37 2.84
C ASN A 153 -1.34 -22.31 2.51
N LYS A 154 -1.36 -22.96 1.35
CA LYS A 154 -0.26 -23.77 0.80
C LYS A 154 -0.04 -23.37 -0.66
N PRO A 155 0.42 -22.13 -0.90
CA PRO A 155 0.46 -21.55 -2.24
C PRO A 155 1.40 -22.28 -3.18
N ILE A 156 0.99 -22.34 -4.45
CA ILE A 156 1.74 -22.91 -5.57
C ILE A 156 1.90 -21.82 -6.64
N GLY A 157 3.11 -21.43 -6.93
CA GLY A 157 3.47 -20.42 -7.91
C GLY A 157 4.65 -20.85 -8.76
N THR A 158 5.26 -19.91 -9.48
CA THR A 158 6.44 -20.08 -10.33
C THR A 158 7.71 -19.54 -9.67
N GLY A 159 7.60 -18.90 -8.53
CA GLY A 159 8.64 -18.11 -7.87
C GLY A 159 9.86 -18.91 -7.37
N PRO A 160 10.90 -18.18 -6.91
CA PRO A 160 12.17 -18.77 -6.48
C PRO A 160 12.05 -19.63 -5.22
N PHE A 161 11.00 -19.46 -4.43
CA PHE A 161 10.80 -20.27 -3.22
C PHE A 161 9.42 -20.94 -3.24
N LYS A 162 9.36 -22.14 -2.68
CA LYS A 162 8.15 -22.97 -2.54
C LYS A 162 7.64 -22.91 -1.10
N PHE A 163 6.35 -23.02 -0.92
CA PHE A 163 5.76 -23.21 0.41
C PHE A 163 6.30 -24.51 1.04
N GLY A 164 6.89 -24.40 2.22
CA GLY A 164 7.36 -25.52 3.02
C GLY A 164 6.43 -25.85 4.17
N GLN A 165 6.32 -24.93 5.13
CA GLN A 165 5.55 -25.12 6.35
C GLN A 165 4.96 -23.80 6.85
N TRP A 166 3.82 -23.87 7.50
CA TRP A 166 3.28 -22.80 8.31
C TRP A 166 2.99 -23.30 9.72
N ASP A 167 3.74 -22.82 10.69
CA ASP A 167 3.48 -23.00 12.11
C ASP A 167 2.78 -21.74 12.64
N ARG A 168 1.49 -21.87 12.87
CA ARG A 168 0.64 -20.74 13.26
C ARG A 168 1.12 -20.10 14.56
N GLY A 169 1.16 -18.76 14.54
CA GLY A 169 1.69 -17.95 15.65
C GLY A 169 3.22 -17.88 15.71
N GLN A 170 3.96 -18.66 14.89
CA GLN A 170 5.41 -18.74 14.95
C GLN A 170 6.07 -18.30 13.65
N PHE A 171 5.86 -19.03 12.53
CA PHE A 171 6.54 -18.73 11.28
C PHE A 171 5.88 -19.38 10.06
N VAL A 172 6.22 -18.84 8.88
CA VAL A 172 6.12 -19.53 7.58
C VAL A 172 7.53 -19.81 7.08
N ARG A 173 7.79 -21.07 6.71
CA ARG A 173 9.02 -21.50 6.03
C ARG A 173 8.77 -21.67 4.54
N LEU A 174 9.67 -21.12 3.75
CA LEU A 174 9.73 -21.26 2.30
C LEU A 174 11.03 -21.95 1.94
N ASP A 175 10.97 -22.97 1.09
CA ASP A 175 12.14 -23.75 0.65
C ASP A 175 12.54 -23.35 -0.77
N ARG A 176 13.83 -23.45 -1.09
CA ARG A 176 14.38 -23.21 -2.44
C ARG A 176 13.58 -23.96 -3.50
N ASN A 177 13.33 -23.30 -4.62
CA ASN A 177 12.82 -23.92 -5.83
C ASN A 177 13.98 -24.30 -6.76
N ASP A 178 14.44 -25.56 -6.70
CA ASP A 178 15.55 -26.06 -7.50
C ASP A 178 15.25 -26.08 -9.01
N LYS A 179 13.96 -25.92 -9.39
CA LYS A 179 13.51 -25.82 -10.79
C LYS A 179 13.16 -24.39 -11.19
N TYR A 180 13.71 -23.40 -10.44
CA TYR A 180 13.46 -22.01 -10.77
C TYR A 180 14.03 -21.68 -12.17
N TRP A 181 13.27 -20.95 -12.96
CA TRP A 181 13.57 -20.70 -14.36
C TRP A 181 14.77 -19.76 -14.60
N LYS A 182 15.20 -18.98 -13.59
CA LYS A 182 16.44 -18.18 -13.64
C LYS A 182 17.63 -19.04 -13.21
N PRO A 183 18.58 -19.36 -14.12
CA PRO A 183 19.69 -20.27 -13.79
C PRO A 183 20.52 -19.78 -12.60
N GLY A 184 20.85 -20.71 -11.69
CA GLY A 184 21.69 -20.43 -10.52
C GLY A 184 20.99 -19.70 -9.37
N LEU A 185 19.72 -19.36 -9.48
CA LEU A 185 18.92 -18.71 -8.44
C LEU A 185 17.84 -19.67 -7.89
N PRO A 186 17.33 -19.40 -6.67
CA PRO A 186 17.81 -18.44 -5.69
C PRO A 186 19.09 -18.90 -4.98
N TYR A 187 19.82 -18.00 -4.31
CA TYR A 187 21.03 -18.35 -3.55
C TYR A 187 20.73 -18.98 -2.19
N LEU A 188 19.67 -18.49 -1.51
CA LEU A 188 19.27 -19.00 -0.19
C LEU A 188 18.61 -20.39 -0.30
N ASP A 189 18.89 -21.29 0.66
CA ASP A 189 18.23 -22.58 0.75
C ASP A 189 16.79 -22.48 1.26
N HIS A 190 16.53 -21.53 2.16
CA HIS A 190 15.19 -21.27 2.70
C HIS A 190 15.06 -19.88 3.27
N ILE A 191 13.81 -19.42 3.37
CA ILE A 191 13.40 -18.21 4.07
C ILE A 191 12.44 -18.63 5.20
N ILE A 192 12.67 -18.09 6.42
CA ILE A 192 11.77 -18.23 7.55
C ILE A 192 11.17 -16.85 7.83
N ALA A 193 9.88 -16.66 7.58
CA ALA A 193 9.13 -15.48 7.96
C ALA A 193 8.60 -15.65 9.38
N ARG A 194 9.29 -15.09 10.37
CA ARG A 194 8.93 -15.18 11.80
C ARG A 194 7.91 -14.12 12.19
N PHE A 195 6.96 -14.52 13.02
CA PHE A 195 5.94 -13.65 13.60
C PHE A 195 6.31 -13.34 15.04
N ILE A 196 6.71 -12.11 15.32
CA ILE A 196 7.13 -11.67 16.66
C ILE A 196 6.24 -10.47 17.03
N PRO A 197 5.17 -10.65 17.83
CA PRO A 197 4.23 -9.58 18.15
C PRO A 197 4.84 -8.42 18.93
N ASP A 198 5.72 -8.73 19.90
CA ASP A 198 6.33 -7.73 20.76
C ASP A 198 7.48 -6.98 20.06
N ALA A 199 7.44 -5.64 20.10
CA ALA A 199 8.40 -4.79 19.40
C ALA A 199 9.81 -4.87 19.98
N ALA A 200 9.96 -4.97 21.31
CA ALA A 200 11.26 -5.08 21.96
C ALA A 200 11.93 -6.42 21.63
N THR A 201 11.13 -7.50 21.57
CA THR A 201 11.60 -8.83 21.16
C THR A 201 12.03 -8.84 19.69
N ARG A 202 11.34 -8.10 18.78
CA ARG A 202 11.80 -7.93 17.38
C ARG A 202 13.15 -7.25 17.32
N SER A 203 13.31 -6.16 18.07
CA SER A 203 14.57 -5.43 18.16
C SER A 203 15.71 -6.32 18.67
N ALA A 204 15.48 -7.07 19.75
CA ALA A 204 16.47 -7.99 20.32
C ALA A 204 16.87 -9.11 19.34
N ALA A 205 15.91 -9.71 18.62
CA ALA A 205 16.18 -10.76 17.64
C ALA A 205 17.10 -10.29 16.50
N LEU A 206 16.97 -9.03 16.08
CA LEU A 206 17.86 -8.43 15.08
C LEU A 206 19.24 -8.14 15.69
N GLU A 207 19.30 -7.56 16.88
CA GLU A 207 20.54 -7.17 17.55
C GLU A 207 21.44 -8.36 17.92
N THR A 208 20.84 -9.51 18.18
CA THR A 208 21.56 -10.77 18.46
C THR A 208 21.92 -11.56 17.19
N GLY A 209 21.37 -11.17 16.01
CA GLY A 209 21.55 -11.89 14.76
C GLY A 209 20.65 -13.13 14.61
N GLU A 210 19.69 -13.34 15.50
CA GLU A 210 18.67 -14.40 15.39
C GLU A 210 17.72 -14.14 14.20
N ALA A 211 17.41 -12.87 13.93
CA ALA A 211 16.74 -12.42 12.70
C ALA A 211 17.72 -11.60 11.83
N HIS A 212 17.59 -11.74 10.51
CA HIS A 212 18.51 -11.14 9.55
C HIS A 212 17.90 -9.93 8.83
N PHE A 213 16.57 -9.82 8.82
CA PHE A 213 15.88 -8.79 8.07
C PHE A 213 14.53 -8.43 8.69
N ALA A 214 14.21 -7.14 8.74
CA ALA A 214 12.89 -6.62 9.10
C ALA A 214 12.55 -5.41 8.21
N GLY A 215 11.51 -5.54 7.41
CA GLY A 215 11.02 -4.47 6.53
C GLY A 215 9.79 -3.75 7.07
N TYR A 216 9.31 -2.75 6.33
CA TYR A 216 8.09 -2.00 6.63
C TYR A 216 8.04 -1.39 8.03
N SER A 217 9.20 -0.90 8.52
CA SER A 217 9.31 -0.36 9.87
C SER A 217 8.74 -1.32 10.93
N ALA A 218 8.98 -2.63 10.78
CA ALA A 218 8.62 -3.64 11.78
C ALA A 218 9.33 -3.41 13.13
N VAL A 219 10.32 -2.52 13.14
CA VAL A 219 11.02 -2.00 14.34
C VAL A 219 10.51 -0.60 14.62
N ASN A 220 10.35 -0.24 15.89
CA ASN A 220 9.96 1.12 16.26
C ASN A 220 11.00 2.14 15.80
N TYR A 221 10.56 3.27 15.26
CA TYR A 221 11.46 4.36 14.84
C TYR A 221 12.38 4.85 15.97
N ALA A 222 11.91 4.82 17.22
CA ALA A 222 12.69 5.16 18.40
C ALA A 222 13.96 4.29 18.58
N ASP A 223 13.91 3.02 18.18
CA ASP A 223 15.01 2.08 18.32
C ASP A 223 16.06 2.21 17.21
N LEU A 224 15.73 2.81 16.07
CA LEU A 224 16.59 2.83 14.89
C LEU A 224 17.94 3.54 15.15
N ALA A 225 17.94 4.61 15.96
CA ALA A 225 19.19 5.31 16.31
C ALA A 225 20.15 4.40 17.08
N ARG A 226 19.63 3.62 18.05
CA ARG A 226 20.39 2.64 18.83
C ARG A 226 20.86 1.48 17.93
N MET A 227 19.99 0.95 17.07
CA MET A 227 20.33 -0.16 16.19
C MET A 227 21.44 0.20 15.19
N LYS A 228 21.49 1.44 14.70
CA LYS A 228 22.58 1.92 13.83
C LYS A 228 23.96 1.88 14.49
N THR A 229 24.04 1.85 15.82
CA THR A 229 25.32 1.68 16.55
C THR A 229 25.74 0.24 16.70
N ASN A 230 24.86 -0.73 16.43
CA ASN A 230 25.18 -2.15 16.47
C ASN A 230 26.01 -2.54 15.23
N PRO A 231 27.22 -3.10 15.39
CA PRO A 231 28.09 -3.45 14.26
C PRO A 231 27.52 -4.55 13.35
N LEU A 232 26.55 -5.33 13.83
CA LEU A 232 25.89 -6.38 13.04
C LEU A 232 24.82 -5.83 12.11
N LEU A 233 24.29 -4.62 12.36
CA LEU A 233 23.10 -4.10 11.71
C LEU A 233 23.41 -2.93 10.78
N ASP A 234 22.54 -2.79 9.78
CA ASP A 234 22.41 -1.55 8.99
C ASP A 234 20.94 -1.29 8.68
N THR A 235 20.66 -0.12 8.11
CA THR A 235 19.30 0.30 7.77
C THR A 235 19.24 0.84 6.35
N THR A 236 18.13 0.62 5.67
CA THR A 236 17.87 1.23 4.37
C THR A 236 16.43 1.72 4.26
N MET A 237 16.26 2.80 3.50
CA MET A 237 14.96 3.35 3.10
C MET A 237 14.67 3.07 1.62
N LYS A 238 15.56 2.34 0.93
CA LYS A 238 15.37 1.90 -0.46
C LYS A 238 14.43 0.70 -0.54
N GLY A 239 13.76 0.56 -1.69
CA GLY A 239 12.83 -0.53 -1.94
C GLY A 239 11.39 -0.22 -1.52
N TYR A 240 11.05 1.05 -1.38
CA TYR A 240 9.70 1.51 -1.07
C TYR A 240 9.16 2.53 -2.08
N GLU A 241 9.87 2.73 -3.19
CA GLU A 241 9.56 3.73 -4.22
C GLU A 241 8.22 3.45 -4.91
N MET A 242 7.80 2.18 -4.98
CA MET A 242 6.50 1.76 -5.52
C MET A 242 5.48 1.36 -4.44
N THR A 243 5.75 1.70 -3.18
CA THR A 243 4.85 1.42 -2.06
C THR A 243 4.65 2.64 -1.16
N PRO A 244 4.46 3.84 -1.74
CA PRO A 244 4.28 5.06 -0.96
C PRO A 244 3.04 4.98 -0.08
N ALA A 245 3.07 5.66 1.06
CA ALA A 245 1.93 5.77 1.96
C ALA A 245 1.88 7.14 2.64
N LEU A 246 0.68 7.59 2.96
CA LEU A 246 0.43 8.79 3.75
C LEU A 246 -0.23 8.43 5.08
N SER A 247 0.24 9.02 6.18
CA SER A 247 -0.54 9.14 7.40
C SER A 247 -1.53 10.28 7.22
N VAL A 248 -2.80 10.03 7.51
CA VAL A 248 -3.89 10.98 7.26
C VAL A 248 -4.91 10.98 8.39
N LEU A 249 -5.78 12.01 8.40
CA LEU A 249 -7.07 11.93 9.08
C LEU A 249 -8.16 11.87 8.02
N GLU A 250 -8.97 10.84 8.06
CA GLU A 250 -10.23 10.74 7.31
C GLU A 250 -11.32 11.44 8.12
N LEU A 251 -12.00 12.40 7.49
CA LEU A 251 -13.02 13.23 8.13
C LEU A 251 -14.39 12.83 7.57
N ASN A 252 -15.27 12.30 8.41
CA ASN A 252 -16.60 11.86 8.00
C ASN A 252 -17.50 13.07 7.66
N ALA A 253 -17.61 13.43 6.39
CA ALA A 253 -18.40 14.57 5.95
C ALA A 253 -19.91 14.43 6.17
N LYS A 254 -20.41 13.26 6.60
CA LYS A 254 -21.81 13.07 7.02
C LYS A 254 -22.07 13.46 8.48
N HIS A 255 -21.02 13.64 9.26
CA HIS A 255 -21.12 14.01 10.67
C HIS A 255 -20.85 15.51 10.87
N PRO A 256 -21.86 16.36 11.13
CA PRO A 256 -21.64 17.76 11.46
C PRO A 256 -20.72 17.93 12.69
N PRO A 257 -19.80 18.90 12.70
CA PRO A 257 -19.67 19.98 11.70
C PRO A 257 -18.66 19.68 10.57
N LEU A 258 -18.23 18.42 10.35
CA LEU A 258 -17.27 18.02 9.31
C LEU A 258 -17.84 18.11 7.89
N ASP A 259 -19.15 18.28 7.74
CA ASP A 259 -19.80 18.60 6.48
C ASP A 259 -19.34 19.96 5.90
N LYS A 260 -18.90 20.89 6.78
CA LYS A 260 -18.38 22.21 6.41
C LYS A 260 -16.91 22.14 6.01
N LYS A 261 -16.59 22.59 4.80
CA LYS A 261 -15.20 22.67 4.31
C LYS A 261 -14.28 23.48 5.24
N GLU A 262 -14.78 24.60 5.74
CA GLU A 262 -14.06 25.50 6.62
C GLU A 262 -13.62 24.82 7.92
N VAL A 263 -14.43 23.90 8.45
CA VAL A 263 -14.10 23.13 9.66
C VAL A 263 -13.00 22.12 9.34
N ARG A 264 -13.07 21.41 8.19
CA ARG A 264 -12.03 20.47 7.79
C ARG A 264 -10.70 21.18 7.54
N GLN A 265 -10.72 22.33 6.86
CA GLN A 265 -9.55 23.18 6.69
C GLN A 265 -8.98 23.69 8.03
N ALA A 266 -9.84 24.07 8.97
CA ALA A 266 -9.41 24.51 10.30
C ALA A 266 -8.67 23.39 11.07
N ILE A 267 -9.16 22.15 10.98
CA ILE A 267 -8.48 20.97 11.53
C ILE A 267 -7.09 20.81 10.88
N ALA A 268 -7.00 20.96 9.56
CA ALA A 268 -5.73 20.84 8.83
C ALA A 268 -4.71 21.92 9.23
N TYR A 269 -5.17 23.16 9.45
CA TYR A 269 -4.32 24.27 9.94
C TYR A 269 -3.93 24.11 11.42
N ALA A 270 -4.76 23.50 12.26
CA ALA A 270 -4.47 23.35 13.69
C ALA A 270 -3.25 22.44 13.95
N ILE A 271 -2.93 21.52 13.04
CA ILE A 271 -1.93 20.48 13.24
C ILE A 271 -0.55 20.92 12.75
N ASP A 272 0.46 20.82 13.63
CA ASP A 272 1.87 21.01 13.27
C ASP A 272 2.52 19.68 12.87
N ARG A 273 2.71 19.49 11.58
CA ARG A 273 3.28 18.26 11.02
C ARG A 273 4.75 18.04 11.40
N LYS A 274 5.47 19.12 11.74
CA LYS A 274 6.87 19.02 12.19
C LYS A 274 6.97 18.37 13.57
N VAL A 275 5.97 18.60 14.44
CA VAL A 275 5.88 17.91 15.74
C VAL A 275 5.67 16.41 15.52
N ILE A 276 4.74 16.01 14.64
CA ILE A 276 4.53 14.60 14.31
C ILE A 276 5.82 13.99 13.76
N LEU A 277 6.48 14.65 12.81
CA LEU A 277 7.72 14.16 12.23
C LEU A 277 8.82 13.96 13.28
N ARG A 278 8.98 14.94 14.20
CA ARG A 278 10.03 14.90 15.23
C ARG A 278 9.72 13.87 16.33
N ASP A 279 8.51 13.93 16.91
CA ASP A 279 8.21 13.26 18.18
C ASP A 279 7.53 11.89 18.01
N VAL A 280 6.88 11.66 16.85
CA VAL A 280 6.22 10.41 16.54
C VAL A 280 7.03 9.58 15.55
N MET A 281 7.51 10.21 14.47
CA MET A 281 8.23 9.54 13.38
C MET A 281 9.75 9.61 13.55
N TYR A 282 10.29 10.25 14.59
CA TYR A 282 11.71 10.37 14.88
C TYR A 282 12.56 10.85 13.68
N GLY A 283 11.98 11.72 12.85
CA GLY A 283 12.60 12.26 11.64
C GLY A 283 12.46 11.39 10.40
N TYR A 284 11.82 10.22 10.47
CA TYR A 284 11.58 9.34 9.33
C TYR A 284 10.28 9.69 8.62
N GLY A 285 10.37 10.25 7.44
CA GLY A 285 9.25 10.74 6.66
C GLY A 285 9.41 12.20 6.27
N LYS A 286 8.32 12.79 5.81
CA LYS A 286 8.24 14.21 5.46
C LYS A 286 6.84 14.73 5.83
N PRO A 287 6.67 16.02 6.20
CA PRO A 287 5.36 16.63 6.24
C PRO A 287 4.65 16.45 4.89
N ALA A 288 3.42 15.97 4.92
CA ALA A 288 2.63 15.83 3.70
C ALA A 288 2.01 17.17 3.30
N THR A 289 2.29 17.62 2.08
CA THR A 289 1.79 18.89 1.51
C THR A 289 0.48 18.73 0.76
N GLY A 290 0.07 17.50 0.45
CA GLY A 290 -1.15 17.21 -0.31
C GLY A 290 -1.50 15.72 -0.34
N PRO A 291 -2.46 15.34 -1.19
CA PRO A 291 -3.07 14.02 -1.21
C PRO A 291 -2.22 12.92 -1.86
N LEU A 292 -1.08 13.26 -2.43
CA LEU A 292 -0.19 12.31 -3.09
C LEU A 292 1.20 12.35 -2.46
N SER A 293 1.83 11.18 -2.25
CA SER A 293 3.19 11.07 -1.73
C SER A 293 4.21 11.73 -2.64
N SER A 294 5.22 12.35 -2.04
CA SER A 294 6.34 12.96 -2.78
C SER A 294 7.18 11.94 -3.56
N LEU A 295 7.05 10.65 -3.33
CA LEU A 295 7.68 9.60 -4.13
C LEU A 295 7.20 9.60 -5.58
N PHE A 296 5.99 10.10 -5.85
CA PHE A 296 5.48 10.28 -7.21
C PHE A 296 6.13 11.46 -7.98
N LYS A 297 7.05 12.23 -7.36
CA LYS A 297 7.89 13.22 -8.09
C LYS A 297 8.71 12.56 -9.17
N THR A 298 9.29 11.40 -8.90
CA THR A 298 10.16 10.67 -9.85
C THR A 298 9.43 10.34 -11.15
N VAL A 299 8.12 10.02 -11.05
CA VAL A 299 7.27 9.72 -12.20
C VAL A 299 6.38 10.89 -12.63
N GLY A 300 6.62 12.10 -12.14
CA GLY A 300 6.04 13.35 -12.64
C GLY A 300 4.60 13.65 -12.23
N PHE A 301 3.95 12.82 -11.42
CA PHE A 301 2.54 13.00 -11.03
C PHE A 301 2.33 13.94 -9.83
N TYR A 302 3.34 14.15 -9.00
CA TYR A 302 3.25 14.99 -7.81
C TYR A 302 3.31 16.49 -8.13
N THR A 303 2.65 17.32 -7.29
CA THR A 303 2.80 18.78 -7.29
C THR A 303 2.88 19.34 -5.87
N ASP A 304 3.73 20.35 -5.70
CA ASP A 304 3.78 21.18 -4.48
C ASP A 304 2.85 22.41 -4.61
N ASP A 305 2.29 22.67 -5.79
CA ASP A 305 1.36 23.77 -6.07
C ASP A 305 -0.04 23.42 -5.58
N VAL A 306 -0.19 23.37 -4.27
CA VAL A 306 -1.43 23.07 -3.54
C VAL A 306 -1.57 24.03 -2.36
N ARG A 307 -2.79 24.15 -1.81
CA ARG A 307 -3.02 24.91 -0.59
C ARG A 307 -2.08 24.43 0.52
N ASN A 308 -1.27 25.35 1.05
CA ASN A 308 -0.35 25.03 2.14
C ASN A 308 -1.05 25.27 3.49
N TYR A 309 -1.14 24.21 4.29
CA TYR A 309 -1.67 24.24 5.66
C TYR A 309 -0.58 24.47 6.72
N ASP A 310 0.70 24.47 6.35
CA ASP A 310 1.84 24.56 7.26
C ASP A 310 2.46 25.97 7.21
N VAL A 311 1.61 26.98 7.51
CA VAL A 311 1.97 28.41 7.50
C VAL A 311 2.16 28.93 8.93
N PRO A 312 2.93 30.01 9.15
CA PRO A 312 3.23 30.52 10.50
C PRO A 312 1.99 30.94 11.31
N ASP A 313 0.99 31.51 10.66
CA ASP A 313 -0.26 32.01 11.24
C ASP A 313 -1.40 30.97 11.24
N ARG A 314 -1.06 29.69 11.06
CA ARG A 314 -2.03 28.56 10.92
C ARG A 314 -3.10 28.52 12.01
N LEU A 315 -2.74 28.80 13.27
CA LEU A 315 -3.69 28.77 14.39
C LEU A 315 -4.66 29.94 14.36
N GLU A 316 -4.23 31.11 13.90
CA GLU A 316 -5.11 32.25 13.68
C GLU A 316 -6.11 31.99 12.58
N ILE A 317 -5.63 31.43 11.45
CA ILE A 317 -6.47 31.01 10.32
C ILE A 317 -7.50 29.97 10.78
N ALA A 318 -7.07 28.93 11.51
CA ALA A 318 -7.96 27.91 12.03
C ALA A 318 -9.09 28.49 12.90
N ASN A 319 -8.75 29.40 13.84
CA ASN A 319 -9.75 30.02 14.67
C ASN A 319 -10.74 30.88 13.85
N LYS A 320 -10.25 31.68 12.88
CA LYS A 320 -11.11 32.49 12.01
C LYS A 320 -12.08 31.63 11.19
N LEU A 321 -11.61 30.47 10.68
CA LEU A 321 -12.46 29.55 9.94
C LEU A 321 -13.56 28.94 10.82
N LEU A 322 -13.24 28.55 12.05
CA LEU A 322 -14.21 28.01 13.01
C LEU A 322 -15.22 29.07 13.45
N ASP A 323 -14.77 30.29 13.70
CA ASP A 323 -15.67 31.42 14.04
C ASP A 323 -16.62 31.74 12.86
N GLY A 324 -16.09 31.80 11.64
CA GLY A 324 -16.85 32.01 10.41
C GLY A 324 -17.83 30.86 10.10
N ALA A 325 -17.54 29.66 10.53
CA ALA A 325 -18.43 28.51 10.42
C ALA A 325 -19.56 28.50 11.47
N GLY A 326 -19.61 29.51 12.34
CA GLY A 326 -20.63 29.65 13.40
C GLY A 326 -20.37 28.72 14.59
N LEU A 327 -19.12 28.42 14.88
CA LEU A 327 -18.69 27.57 15.99
C LEU A 327 -17.83 28.35 17.00
N PRO A 328 -18.40 29.33 17.74
CA PRO A 328 -17.66 30.10 18.71
C PRO A 328 -17.23 29.26 19.91
N ARG A 329 -16.22 29.73 20.66
CA ARG A 329 -15.82 29.09 21.92
C ARG A 329 -16.90 29.21 22.98
N GLY A 330 -17.21 28.11 23.63
CA GLY A 330 -18.06 28.11 24.83
C GLY A 330 -17.33 28.63 26.09
N ALA A 331 -18.01 28.67 27.21
CA ALA A 331 -17.48 29.16 28.49
C ALA A 331 -16.27 28.35 28.98
N ASN A 332 -16.17 27.07 28.61
CA ASN A 332 -15.04 26.19 28.92
C ASN A 332 -13.87 26.31 27.91
N GLY A 333 -13.95 27.24 26.96
CA GLY A 333 -12.97 27.44 25.91
C GLY A 333 -13.06 26.45 24.75
N MET A 334 -13.94 25.45 24.82
CA MET A 334 -14.16 24.49 23.75
C MET A 334 -15.30 24.92 22.81
N ARG A 335 -15.29 24.45 21.56
CA ARG A 335 -16.28 24.74 20.54
C ARG A 335 -17.24 23.57 20.36
N PHE A 336 -16.67 22.37 20.23
CA PHE A 336 -17.40 21.10 20.09
C PHE A 336 -16.46 19.92 20.41
N GLY A 337 -17.06 18.74 20.62
CA GLY A 337 -16.36 17.48 20.84
C GLY A 337 -16.51 16.53 19.66
N MET A 338 -15.52 15.67 19.45
CA MET A 338 -15.49 14.63 18.42
C MET A 338 -14.77 13.39 18.92
N HIS A 339 -14.98 12.26 18.23
CA HIS A 339 -14.25 11.02 18.45
C HIS A 339 -13.17 10.84 17.39
N LEU A 340 -12.00 10.38 17.81
CA LEU A 340 -10.91 9.95 16.94
C LEU A 340 -10.72 8.45 17.09
N GLU A 341 -10.93 7.71 16.01
CA GLU A 341 -10.64 6.28 15.92
C GLU A 341 -9.13 6.09 15.71
N VAL A 342 -8.46 5.53 16.73
CA VAL A 342 -7.01 5.34 16.73
C VAL A 342 -6.63 4.09 15.95
N ASN A 343 -5.66 4.22 15.06
CA ASN A 343 -5.11 3.10 14.30
C ASN A 343 -4.47 2.05 15.22
N SER A 344 -4.91 0.81 15.12
CA SER A 344 -4.46 -0.30 15.97
C SER A 344 -3.16 -0.99 15.51
N PHE A 345 -2.51 -0.52 14.43
CA PHE A 345 -1.35 -1.20 13.84
C PHE A 345 0.02 -0.86 14.47
N GLY A 346 0.05 -0.10 15.55
CA GLY A 346 1.30 0.17 16.26
C GLY A 346 1.21 1.34 17.24
N GLU A 347 2.13 1.37 18.21
CA GLU A 347 2.17 2.39 19.27
C GLU A 347 2.37 3.82 18.75
N GLN A 348 3.04 3.99 17.61
CA GLN A 348 3.26 5.31 17.02
C GLN A 348 1.95 6.03 16.70
N TRP A 349 0.91 5.28 16.34
CA TRP A 349 -0.40 5.86 16.01
C TRP A 349 -1.12 6.37 17.25
N LEU A 350 -1.03 5.66 18.38
CA LEU A 350 -1.54 6.17 19.66
C LEU A 350 -0.83 7.46 20.08
N ARG A 351 0.49 7.53 19.92
CA ARG A 351 1.25 8.77 20.20
C ARG A 351 0.84 9.92 19.27
N GLN A 352 0.58 9.63 18.00
CA GLN A 352 0.05 10.61 17.05
C GLN A 352 -1.32 11.10 17.47
N ALA A 353 -2.24 10.19 17.85
CA ALA A 353 -3.57 10.53 18.32
C ALA A 353 -3.55 11.42 19.60
N GLU A 354 -2.67 11.11 20.55
CA GLU A 354 -2.46 11.94 21.76
C GLU A 354 -1.98 13.36 21.43
N TYR A 355 -1.06 13.49 20.48
CA TYR A 355 -0.63 14.79 19.98
C TYR A 355 -1.78 15.51 19.27
N LEU A 356 -2.54 14.85 18.41
CA LEU A 356 -3.69 15.42 17.69
C LEU A 356 -4.74 15.95 18.66
N LYS A 357 -5.02 15.23 19.74
CA LYS A 357 -5.90 15.68 20.81
C LYS A 357 -5.42 17.01 21.40
N GLN A 358 -4.14 17.14 21.70
CA GLN A 358 -3.56 18.37 22.23
C GLN A 358 -3.61 19.51 21.19
N ALA A 359 -3.24 19.24 19.95
CA ALA A 359 -3.20 20.24 18.89
C ALA A 359 -4.60 20.81 18.57
N LEU A 360 -5.62 19.98 18.53
CA LEU A 360 -7.00 20.40 18.25
C LEU A 360 -7.65 21.11 19.44
N ALA A 361 -7.27 20.78 20.68
CA ALA A 361 -7.72 21.51 21.88
C ALA A 361 -7.30 22.97 21.84
N ILE A 362 -6.16 23.33 21.26
CA ILE A 362 -5.68 24.73 21.12
C ILE A 362 -6.71 25.58 20.36
N VAL A 363 -7.38 25.02 19.37
CA VAL A 363 -8.41 25.70 18.57
C VAL A 363 -9.84 25.45 19.10
N GLY A 364 -9.97 24.73 20.22
CA GLY A 364 -11.25 24.53 20.93
C GLY A 364 -12.00 23.26 20.45
N ILE A 365 -11.35 22.32 19.82
CA ILE A 365 -11.94 21.02 19.43
C ILE A 365 -11.48 19.98 20.45
N ASP A 366 -12.45 19.36 21.15
CA ASP A 366 -12.18 18.34 22.17
C ASP A 366 -12.24 16.93 21.52
N LEU A 367 -11.13 16.21 21.51
CA LEU A 367 -11.07 14.84 20.97
C LEU A 367 -11.17 13.81 22.09
N THR A 368 -12.10 12.89 21.93
CA THR A 368 -12.16 11.62 22.67
C THR A 368 -11.53 10.52 21.83
N LEU A 369 -10.42 9.94 22.31
CA LEU A 369 -9.73 8.85 21.61
C LEU A 369 -10.47 7.52 21.83
N ARG A 370 -10.72 6.79 20.76
CA ARG A 370 -11.25 5.42 20.78
C ARG A 370 -10.17 4.49 20.27
N SER A 371 -9.66 3.62 21.15
CA SER A 371 -8.66 2.62 20.81
C SER A 371 -9.27 1.22 21.01
N GLU A 372 -9.41 0.48 19.94
CA GLU A 372 -10.08 -0.80 19.90
C GLU A 372 -9.19 -1.85 19.20
N ASP A 373 -9.60 -3.13 19.23
CA ASP A 373 -8.96 -4.14 18.39
C ASP A 373 -9.21 -3.87 16.89
N THR A 374 -8.33 -4.41 16.04
CA THR A 374 -8.36 -4.15 14.59
C THR A 374 -9.70 -4.49 13.94
N ALA A 375 -10.34 -5.58 14.33
CA ALA A 375 -11.59 -6.01 13.70
C ALA A 375 -12.75 -5.06 14.06
N THR A 376 -12.82 -4.64 15.31
CA THR A 376 -13.80 -3.68 15.81
C THR A 376 -13.59 -2.30 15.16
N TRP A 377 -12.35 -1.81 15.11
CA TRP A 377 -11.99 -0.55 14.44
C TRP A 377 -12.41 -0.57 12.97
N LEU A 378 -11.99 -1.58 12.19
CA LEU A 378 -12.32 -1.66 10.75
C LEU A 378 -13.83 -1.78 10.50
N ARG A 379 -14.56 -2.51 11.33
CA ARG A 379 -16.02 -2.61 11.23
C ARG A 379 -16.68 -1.27 11.50
N ARG A 380 -16.29 -0.59 12.60
CA ARG A 380 -16.84 0.71 13.01
C ARG A 380 -16.68 1.74 11.90
N VAL A 381 -15.48 1.86 11.35
CA VAL A 381 -15.17 2.87 10.32
C VAL A 381 -15.80 2.49 8.97
N TYR A 382 -15.50 1.31 8.43
CA TYR A 382 -15.80 0.99 7.02
C TYR A 382 -17.14 0.25 6.80
N THR A 383 -17.77 -0.23 7.89
CA THR A 383 -19.07 -0.91 7.78
C THR A 383 -20.17 -0.15 8.47
N ASP A 384 -19.96 0.26 9.70
CA ASP A 384 -21.00 0.94 10.50
C ASP A 384 -21.01 2.46 10.22
N TYR A 385 -19.84 3.02 9.77
CA TYR A 385 -19.61 4.47 9.58
C TYR A 385 -19.84 5.30 10.85
N ASP A 386 -19.65 4.67 12.03
CA ASP A 386 -19.79 5.26 13.36
C ASP A 386 -18.47 5.89 13.81
N TYR A 387 -18.05 6.95 13.14
CA TYR A 387 -16.85 7.71 13.48
C TYR A 387 -16.98 9.16 13.03
N ASP A 388 -16.28 10.06 13.70
CA ASP A 388 -16.11 11.45 13.28
C ASP A 388 -14.78 11.61 12.51
N ILE A 389 -13.69 11.21 13.15
CA ILE A 389 -12.33 11.25 12.58
C ILE A 389 -11.72 9.85 12.71
N ASN A 390 -11.11 9.36 11.63
CA ASN A 390 -10.33 8.13 11.59
C ASN A 390 -8.86 8.45 11.26
N GLU A 391 -7.92 7.72 11.86
CA GLU A 391 -6.48 7.91 11.71
C GLU A 391 -5.81 6.71 11.01
N PRO A 392 -6.04 6.46 9.73
CA PRO A 392 -5.32 5.41 9.02
C PRO A 392 -3.97 5.88 8.49
N PHE A 393 -3.15 4.91 8.03
CA PHE A 393 -2.19 5.20 6.98
C PHE A 393 -2.68 4.59 5.67
N LEU A 394 -2.59 5.34 4.58
CA LEU A 394 -3.14 4.96 3.30
C LEU A 394 -2.03 4.67 2.30
N SER A 395 -1.91 3.40 1.90
CA SER A 395 -1.03 3.01 0.80
C SER A 395 -1.54 3.62 -0.51
N GLN A 396 -0.63 4.24 -1.25
CA GLN A 396 -0.92 4.87 -2.53
C GLN A 396 -0.51 4.02 -3.73
N GLY A 397 0.04 2.82 -3.46
CA GLY A 397 0.38 1.82 -4.47
C GLY A 397 1.38 2.33 -5.52
N VAL A 398 1.32 1.70 -6.68
CA VAL A 398 2.30 1.86 -7.76
C VAL A 398 1.95 2.95 -8.78
N ASP A 399 0.75 3.51 -8.67
CA ASP A 399 0.21 4.52 -9.60
C ASP A 399 -0.84 5.38 -8.87
N PRO A 400 -1.04 6.66 -9.23
CA PRO A 400 -2.05 7.53 -8.60
C PRO A 400 -3.48 6.96 -8.58
N VAL A 401 -3.82 6.03 -9.45
CA VAL A 401 -5.10 5.28 -9.40
C VAL A 401 -5.31 4.63 -8.03
N TYR A 402 -4.28 4.06 -7.41
CA TYR A 402 -4.38 3.51 -6.06
C TYR A 402 -4.53 4.59 -4.99
N GLY A 403 -3.80 5.69 -5.14
CA GLY A 403 -3.78 6.78 -4.16
C GLY A 403 -4.98 7.69 -4.26
N LEU A 404 -5.27 8.20 -5.46
CA LEU A 404 -6.31 9.21 -5.67
C LEU A 404 -7.66 8.59 -6.05
N ASN A 405 -7.70 7.75 -7.08
CA ASN A 405 -8.98 7.20 -7.54
C ASN A 405 -9.65 6.32 -6.48
N LYS A 406 -8.88 5.44 -5.83
CA LYS A 406 -9.39 4.57 -4.77
C LYS A 406 -9.91 5.35 -3.55
N GLN A 407 -9.22 6.42 -3.16
CA GLN A 407 -9.48 7.15 -1.92
C GLN A 407 -10.56 8.22 -2.05
N TYR A 408 -10.78 8.76 -3.27
CA TYR A 408 -11.59 9.99 -3.40
C TYR A 408 -12.70 9.93 -4.45
N LEU A 409 -12.71 8.96 -5.41
CA LEU A 409 -13.82 8.83 -6.33
C LEU A 409 -15.13 8.56 -5.59
N THR A 410 -16.21 9.21 -5.99
CA THR A 410 -17.56 8.98 -5.45
C THR A 410 -17.98 7.53 -5.60
N SER A 411 -17.60 6.85 -6.69
CA SER A 411 -17.86 5.42 -6.92
C SER A 411 -17.14 4.49 -5.96
N GLN A 412 -16.17 4.98 -5.17
CA GLN A 412 -15.45 4.23 -4.16
C GLN A 412 -16.05 4.37 -2.75
N ILE A 413 -17.17 5.05 -2.59
CA ILE A 413 -17.97 5.01 -1.35
C ILE A 413 -18.67 3.65 -1.29
N ARG A 414 -17.99 2.66 -0.68
CA ARG A 414 -18.41 1.26 -0.69
C ARG A 414 -18.43 0.67 0.71
N LYS A 415 -19.63 0.45 1.23
CA LYS A 415 -19.83 -0.11 2.57
C LYS A 415 -19.16 -1.47 2.74
N GLY A 416 -18.41 -1.61 3.84
CA GLY A 416 -17.70 -2.85 4.19
C GLY A 416 -16.40 -3.11 3.42
N VAL A 417 -15.98 -2.16 2.57
CA VAL A 417 -14.67 -2.22 1.88
C VAL A 417 -13.72 -1.27 2.58
N THR A 418 -12.61 -1.80 3.09
CA THR A 418 -11.63 -1.03 3.86
C THR A 418 -10.71 -0.19 2.98
N PHE A 419 -10.27 0.96 3.50
CA PHE A 419 -9.28 1.84 2.87
C PHE A 419 -9.68 2.35 1.48
N VAL A 420 -10.96 2.65 1.28
CA VAL A 420 -11.54 3.33 0.12
C VAL A 420 -12.12 4.68 0.54
N ASN A 421 -12.99 5.31 -0.26
CA ASN A 421 -13.60 6.60 0.09
C ASN A 421 -14.68 6.42 1.19
N ASP A 422 -14.27 6.50 2.44
CA ASP A 422 -15.17 6.47 3.61
C ASP A 422 -15.43 7.88 4.19
N SER A 423 -14.67 8.88 3.74
CA SER A 423 -14.92 10.29 4.06
C SER A 423 -16.23 10.85 3.46
N PHE A 424 -16.85 10.10 2.55
CA PHE A 424 -18.03 10.50 1.77
C PHE A 424 -17.78 11.73 0.88
N TYR A 425 -16.53 12.00 0.54
CA TYR A 425 -16.22 13.03 -0.45
C TYR A 425 -16.86 12.71 -1.79
N ALA A 426 -17.58 13.68 -2.35
CA ALA A 426 -18.22 13.57 -3.66
C ALA A 426 -18.12 14.90 -4.39
N ASN A 427 -17.43 14.91 -5.52
CA ASN A 427 -17.28 16.08 -6.39
C ASN A 427 -17.29 15.64 -7.84
N PRO A 428 -18.36 15.94 -8.62
CA PRO A 428 -18.46 15.49 -10.01
C PRO A 428 -17.36 16.01 -10.94
N GLU A 429 -16.84 17.23 -10.73
CA GLU A 429 -15.72 17.76 -11.51
C GLU A 429 -14.46 16.94 -11.26
N PHE A 430 -14.19 16.65 -10.00
CA PHE A 430 -13.06 15.82 -9.57
C PHE A 430 -13.17 14.39 -10.12
N ASP A 431 -14.34 13.77 -10.03
CA ASP A 431 -14.59 12.44 -10.57
C ASP A 431 -14.30 12.38 -12.09
N ASN A 432 -14.73 13.39 -12.84
CA ASN A 432 -14.47 13.47 -14.28
C ASN A 432 -12.98 13.55 -14.58
N ILE A 433 -12.22 14.38 -13.85
CA ILE A 433 -10.77 14.52 -14.03
C ILE A 433 -10.06 13.19 -13.76
N LEU A 434 -10.42 12.48 -12.69
CA LEU A 434 -9.80 11.20 -12.37
C LEU A 434 -10.16 10.10 -13.37
N ASN A 435 -11.41 10.06 -13.84
CA ASN A 435 -11.84 9.10 -14.85
C ASN A 435 -11.15 9.36 -16.21
N GLU A 436 -10.91 10.62 -16.58
CA GLU A 436 -10.11 10.99 -17.73
C GLU A 436 -8.64 10.55 -17.54
N ALA A 437 -8.02 10.88 -16.38
CA ALA A 437 -6.64 10.51 -16.07
C ALA A 437 -6.39 9.00 -16.08
N MET A 438 -7.38 8.20 -15.69
CA MET A 438 -7.26 6.74 -15.77
C MET A 438 -7.06 6.22 -17.20
N ARG A 439 -7.66 6.90 -18.18
CA ARG A 439 -7.74 6.46 -19.58
C ARG A 439 -6.76 7.19 -20.50
N GLU A 440 -6.14 8.29 -20.02
CA GLU A 440 -5.23 9.11 -20.83
C GLU A 440 -3.89 8.37 -21.02
N PRO A 441 -3.55 7.97 -22.27
CA PRO A 441 -2.33 7.22 -22.54
C PRO A 441 -1.08 8.11 -22.56
N ASP A 442 -1.22 9.41 -22.86
CA ASP A 442 -0.11 10.35 -22.84
C ASP A 442 0.26 10.69 -21.40
N HIS A 443 1.48 10.34 -21.02
CA HIS A 443 1.97 10.51 -19.65
C HIS A 443 1.97 11.98 -19.20
N GLY A 444 2.31 12.92 -20.07
CA GLY A 444 2.34 14.35 -19.75
C GLY A 444 0.94 14.90 -19.49
N LYS A 445 -0.03 14.60 -20.35
CA LYS A 445 -1.43 14.99 -20.17
C LYS A 445 -2.02 14.36 -18.92
N ARG A 446 -1.74 13.07 -18.69
CA ARG A 446 -2.14 12.34 -17.48
C ARG A 446 -1.60 13.00 -16.20
N ALA A 447 -0.33 13.43 -16.24
CA ALA A 447 0.30 14.14 -15.12
C ALA A 447 -0.39 15.49 -14.84
N VAL A 448 -0.78 16.24 -15.86
CA VAL A 448 -1.53 17.50 -15.71
C VAL A 448 -2.86 17.26 -14.99
N LEU A 449 -3.61 16.22 -15.39
CA LEU A 449 -4.88 15.87 -14.77
C LEU A 449 -4.71 15.51 -13.29
N TYR A 450 -3.73 14.68 -12.95
CA TYR A 450 -3.47 14.34 -11.55
C TYR A 450 -2.98 15.52 -10.70
N LYS A 451 -2.22 16.45 -11.26
CA LYS A 451 -1.84 17.69 -10.56
C LYS A 451 -3.05 18.58 -10.27
N LYS A 452 -3.96 18.73 -11.26
CA LYS A 452 -5.21 19.45 -11.07
C LYS A 452 -6.09 18.78 -9.97
N ALA A 453 -6.17 17.46 -9.99
CA ALA A 453 -6.90 16.71 -8.95
C ALA A 453 -6.32 16.96 -7.53
N GLN A 454 -5.00 17.02 -7.38
CA GLN A 454 -4.37 17.34 -6.10
C GLN A 454 -4.70 18.75 -5.62
N GLN A 455 -4.76 19.74 -6.52
CA GLN A 455 -5.15 21.12 -6.20
C GLN A 455 -6.60 21.20 -5.68
N ILE A 456 -7.53 20.52 -6.35
CA ILE A 456 -8.94 20.44 -5.93
C ILE A 456 -9.05 19.80 -4.53
N LEU A 457 -8.39 18.66 -4.31
CA LEU A 457 -8.43 17.98 -3.01
C LEU A 457 -7.83 18.82 -1.90
N ALA A 458 -6.70 19.49 -2.16
CA ALA A 458 -6.10 20.36 -1.17
C ALA A 458 -7.00 21.54 -0.79
N GLU A 459 -7.81 22.04 -1.74
CA GLU A 459 -8.81 23.09 -1.46
C GLU A 459 -10.03 22.55 -0.73
N ASP A 460 -10.57 21.38 -1.13
CA ASP A 460 -11.79 20.80 -0.54
C ASP A 460 -11.53 20.13 0.81
N CYS A 461 -10.29 19.74 1.06
CA CYS A 461 -9.82 19.14 2.31
C CYS A 461 -10.71 18.00 2.84
N PRO A 462 -11.00 16.95 2.04
CA PRO A 462 -11.81 15.83 2.53
C PRO A 462 -11.05 14.99 3.57
N LEU A 463 -9.72 14.95 3.46
CA LEU A 463 -8.78 14.37 4.41
C LEU A 463 -7.76 15.43 4.85
N VAL A 464 -7.15 15.19 6.00
CA VAL A 464 -5.96 15.96 6.43
C VAL A 464 -4.73 15.09 6.25
N TRP A 465 -3.82 15.49 5.38
CA TRP A 465 -2.55 14.79 5.14
C TRP A 465 -1.53 15.23 6.20
N LEU A 466 -0.91 14.27 6.85
CA LEU A 466 -0.03 14.51 7.98
C LEU A 466 1.42 14.27 7.61
N ILE A 467 1.77 13.03 7.29
CA ILE A 467 3.14 12.60 7.01
C ILE A 467 3.16 11.73 5.75
N ASP A 468 4.09 12.04 4.86
CA ASP A 468 4.56 11.17 3.80
C ASP A 468 5.49 10.13 4.46
N VAL A 469 4.95 8.91 4.64
CA VAL A 469 5.57 7.88 5.47
C VAL A 469 6.80 7.32 4.77
N GLN A 470 7.91 7.29 5.49
CA GLN A 470 9.12 6.65 5.02
C GLN A 470 9.35 5.35 5.78
N TYR A 471 9.20 4.22 5.10
CA TYR A 471 9.51 2.93 5.66
C TYR A 471 11.02 2.73 5.76
N VAL A 472 11.41 1.98 6.78
CA VAL A 472 12.80 1.62 7.03
C VAL A 472 12.90 0.11 7.15
N SER A 473 13.85 -0.49 6.44
CA SER A 473 14.29 -1.85 6.68
C SER A 473 15.53 -1.85 7.57
N VAL A 474 15.56 -2.77 8.54
CA VAL A 474 16.74 -3.09 9.33
C VAL A 474 17.24 -4.45 8.89
N PHE A 475 18.52 -4.59 8.66
CA PHE A 475 19.11 -5.84 8.17
C PHE A 475 20.48 -6.12 8.77
N ASN A 476 20.81 -7.41 8.87
CA ASN A 476 22.13 -7.88 9.25
C ASN A 476 23.12 -7.57 8.11
N ARG A 477 24.28 -6.98 8.40
CA ARG A 477 25.33 -6.62 7.41
C ARG A 477 25.84 -7.81 6.60
N LYS A 478 25.70 -9.03 7.11
CA LYS A 478 26.00 -10.26 6.37
C LYS A 478 24.94 -10.65 5.34
N LEU A 479 23.77 -10.00 5.34
CA LEU A 479 22.72 -10.23 4.34
C LEU A 479 22.89 -9.25 3.18
N HIS A 480 23.20 -9.78 2.01
CA HIS A 480 23.47 -9.03 0.79
C HIS A 480 22.33 -9.19 -0.22
N ASP A 481 22.21 -8.25 -1.15
CA ASP A 481 21.27 -8.24 -2.29
C ASP A 481 19.80 -8.50 -1.90
N HIS A 482 19.44 -8.11 -0.67
CA HIS A 482 18.08 -8.25 -0.16
C HIS A 482 17.09 -7.22 -0.72
N THR A 483 17.57 -6.14 -1.35
CA THR A 483 16.74 -5.08 -1.92
C THR A 483 17.27 -4.75 -3.31
N THR A 484 16.69 -5.36 -4.34
CA THR A 484 17.17 -5.30 -5.72
C THR A 484 16.27 -4.50 -6.66
N GLY A 485 15.19 -3.89 -6.13
CA GLY A 485 14.27 -3.07 -6.91
C GLY A 485 13.31 -2.26 -6.04
N PRO A 486 12.44 -1.47 -6.66
CA PRO A 486 11.60 -0.46 -6.00
C PRO A 486 10.44 -1.03 -5.18
N LEU A 487 10.18 -2.34 -5.26
CA LEU A 487 9.18 -3.06 -4.45
C LEU A 487 9.79 -3.66 -3.16
N GLY A 488 11.13 -3.65 -3.01
CA GLY A 488 11.85 -4.08 -1.81
C GLY A 488 11.39 -5.44 -1.28
N THR A 489 10.83 -5.45 -0.07
CA THR A 489 10.31 -6.67 0.56
C THR A 489 9.07 -7.28 -0.13
N GLN A 490 8.47 -6.56 -1.06
CA GLN A 490 7.32 -7.01 -1.84
C GLN A 490 7.73 -7.49 -3.24
N GLN A 491 8.99 -7.87 -3.40
CA GLN A 491 9.52 -8.63 -4.53
C GLN A 491 10.32 -9.82 -4.02
N ALA A 492 10.67 -10.75 -4.92
CA ALA A 492 11.39 -11.97 -4.53
C ALA A 492 12.84 -11.69 -4.11
N PHE A 493 13.28 -12.36 -3.05
CA PHE A 493 14.67 -12.37 -2.56
C PHE A 493 15.55 -13.37 -3.35
N GLU A 494 15.34 -13.50 -4.63
CA GLU A 494 16.04 -14.50 -5.48
C GLU A 494 17.56 -14.33 -5.48
N ARG A 495 18.05 -13.10 -5.33
CA ARG A 495 19.47 -12.75 -5.31
C ARG A 495 20.05 -12.58 -3.92
N ALA A 496 19.21 -12.61 -2.89
CA ALA A 496 19.69 -12.45 -1.53
C ALA A 496 20.58 -13.64 -1.10
N TRP A 497 21.67 -13.33 -0.42
CA TRP A 497 22.59 -14.32 0.11
C TRP A 497 23.13 -13.89 1.48
N LEU A 498 23.51 -14.87 2.29
CA LEU A 498 24.02 -14.65 3.64
C LEU A 498 25.48 -15.08 3.71
N GLU A 499 26.35 -14.15 4.13
CA GLU A 499 27.75 -14.42 4.38
C GLU A 499 27.89 -15.35 5.59
N THR A 500 28.69 -16.43 5.45
CA THR A 500 28.91 -17.46 6.48
C THR A 500 29.84 -17.02 7.60
#